data_17da4d9ae29220e840e0c4af537590ef
#
_entry.id   17da4d9ae29220e840e0c4af537590ef
#
_cell.length_a   1.000
_cell.length_b   1.000
_cell.length_c   1.000
_cell.angle_alpha   90.00
_cell.angle_beta   90.00
_cell.angle_gamma   90.00
#
_symmetry.space_group_name_H-M   'P 1'
#
loop_
_entity.id
_entity.type
_entity.pdbx_description
1 polymer ?
#
loop_
_entity_poly.entity_id
_entity_poly.type
_entity_poly.pdbx_seq_one_letter_code
_entity_poly.pdbx_strand_id
1 'polypeptide(L)'
;MKIVDVQTFRVRPRWLFLRVQTDEGIVGWGEPGAEARVGAVEAAIGQLRDVLLGQDPLAVERIWQALTTASDDYGGPILSSAVAGVDQALWDIAGKARGVPVYELLGGPVRDQVRVYSWIGPERTGDCSAEDIAAEAAAEAAKGFTAVKMNASSALQSIDRPGRVDEIVERAAAVRQALGPEGDFAIDCHGRVSRPMARRLLPLLEPYQPLFVEEPILTEYSAAYPELVGLTSVPIAAGERLYDRAAFQPFLEAGIAVAQPDPSHAGGISELRRIASAAETYDVLVAPHSAIGPIALAACLQLDFAMPNALIQEQGIGYTESGLDNEGSDILDYLVDTSVFAIENGHIRRLPGPGLGIEIDEQAVARAAEHSHSWKFRPWFHEDGSYAER
;
A
#
# COMPACT_ATOMS: atom_id res chain seq x y z
N MET A 1 16.36 -16.09 22.87
CA MET A 1 16.57 -15.00 21.88
C MET A 1 16.13 -13.68 22.49
N LYS A 2 16.90 -12.62 22.30
CA LYS A 2 16.56 -11.27 22.76
C LYS A 2 16.91 -10.24 21.69
N ILE A 3 16.12 -9.18 21.59
CA ILE A 3 16.46 -8.03 20.76
C ILE A 3 17.64 -7.29 21.41
N VAL A 4 18.71 -7.07 20.64
CA VAL A 4 19.93 -6.38 21.11
C VAL A 4 20.18 -5.07 20.41
N ASP A 5 19.62 -4.87 19.20
CA ASP A 5 19.76 -3.61 18.47
C ASP A 5 18.57 -3.34 17.55
N VAL A 6 18.30 -2.04 17.34
CA VAL A 6 17.26 -1.51 16.45
C VAL A 6 17.86 -0.32 15.72
N GLN A 7 17.89 -0.39 14.40
CA GLN A 7 18.47 0.64 13.52
C GLN A 7 17.48 1.04 12.43
N THR A 8 17.55 2.28 11.98
CA THR A 8 16.75 2.82 10.88
C THR A 8 17.67 3.34 9.77
N PHE A 9 17.21 3.20 8.53
CA PHE A 9 17.93 3.64 7.33
C PHE A 9 16.97 4.39 6.43
N ARG A 10 17.24 5.68 6.17
CA ARG A 10 16.54 6.44 5.15
C ARG A 10 17.18 6.16 3.81
N VAL A 11 16.43 5.55 2.92
CA VAL A 11 16.92 5.15 1.60
C VAL A 11 16.07 5.77 0.49
N ARG A 12 16.64 5.90 -0.70
CA ARG A 12 15.92 6.39 -1.88
C ARG A 12 14.89 5.37 -2.35
N PRO A 13 13.82 5.84 -3.01
CA PRO A 13 13.51 7.24 -3.29
C PRO A 13 12.92 7.99 -2.08
N ARG A 14 12.21 7.31 -1.17
CA ARG A 14 11.48 7.94 -0.05
C ARG A 14 11.24 7.00 1.13
N TRP A 15 11.96 5.87 1.20
CA TRP A 15 11.67 4.80 2.14
C TRP A 15 12.45 4.92 3.45
N LEU A 16 11.89 4.31 4.50
CA LEU A 16 12.54 4.10 5.78
C LEU A 16 12.61 2.60 6.03
N PHE A 17 13.81 2.04 6.09
CA PHE A 17 13.98 0.64 6.48
C PHE A 17 14.33 0.56 7.96
N LEU A 18 13.80 -0.46 8.62
CA LEU A 18 14.03 -0.80 10.01
C LEU A 18 14.71 -2.15 10.08
N ARG A 19 15.80 -2.23 10.83
CA ARG A 19 16.56 -3.45 11.09
C ARG A 19 16.53 -3.76 12.59
N VAL A 20 16.06 -4.96 12.95
CA VAL A 20 16.04 -5.46 14.32
C VAL A 20 17.00 -6.65 14.42
N GLN A 21 17.96 -6.59 15.33
CA GLN A 21 18.96 -7.63 15.53
C GLN A 21 18.75 -8.35 16.86
N THR A 22 18.96 -9.67 16.83
CA THR A 22 18.89 -10.53 18.02
C THR A 22 20.27 -10.96 18.50
N ASP A 23 20.37 -11.40 19.77
CA ASP A 23 21.58 -11.96 20.38
C ASP A 23 22.00 -13.32 19.78
N GLU A 24 21.14 -13.96 18.99
CA GLU A 24 21.42 -15.17 18.25
C GLU A 24 21.83 -14.92 16.79
N GLY A 25 22.00 -13.65 16.41
CA GLY A 25 22.44 -13.26 15.07
C GLY A 25 21.36 -13.22 14.01
N ILE A 26 20.09 -13.49 14.36
CA ILE A 26 18.98 -13.35 13.43
C ILE A 26 18.63 -11.88 13.28
N VAL A 27 18.46 -11.43 12.03
CA VAL A 27 18.07 -10.06 11.67
C VAL A 27 16.71 -10.09 11.01
N GLY A 28 15.80 -9.24 11.50
CA GLY A 28 14.53 -8.97 10.86
C GLY A 28 14.48 -7.57 10.26
N TRP A 29 13.76 -7.45 9.15
CA TRP A 29 13.57 -6.21 8.44
C TRP A 29 12.10 -5.79 8.44
N GLY A 30 11.87 -4.49 8.52
CA GLY A 30 10.58 -3.87 8.38
C GLY A 30 10.68 -2.55 7.60
N GLU A 31 9.57 -2.10 7.10
CA GLU A 31 9.47 -0.86 6.33
C GLU A 31 8.31 -0.02 6.88
N PRO A 32 8.58 0.83 7.89
CA PRO A 32 7.58 1.76 8.41
C PRO A 32 7.32 2.86 7.39
N GLY A 33 6.08 2.93 6.91
CA GLY A 33 5.66 3.95 5.97
C GLY A 33 5.19 5.22 6.71
N ALA A 34 5.33 6.35 6.11
CA ALA A 34 4.58 7.60 6.25
C ALA A 34 5.22 8.61 5.32
N GLU A 35 4.75 8.66 4.11
CA GLU A 35 5.26 9.55 3.06
C GLU A 35 5.39 10.98 3.55
N ALA A 36 6.49 11.63 3.18
CA ALA A 36 6.84 12.97 3.63
C ALA A 36 6.98 13.18 5.17
N ARG A 37 6.84 12.13 5.98
CA ARG A 37 6.95 12.18 7.45
C ARG A 37 8.00 11.20 8.00
N VAL A 38 8.85 10.65 7.15
CA VAL A 38 9.89 9.66 7.50
C VAL A 38 10.67 10.04 8.77
N GLY A 39 11.07 11.32 8.90
CA GLY A 39 11.80 11.77 10.09
C GLY A 39 10.99 11.71 11.39
N ALA A 40 9.67 11.89 11.33
CA ALA A 40 8.81 11.77 12.51
C ALA A 40 8.63 10.29 12.90
N VAL A 41 8.46 9.40 11.92
CA VAL A 41 8.38 7.95 12.15
C VAL A 41 9.68 7.41 12.72
N GLU A 42 10.83 7.83 12.17
CA GLU A 42 12.14 7.45 12.70
C GLU A 42 12.33 7.90 14.17
N ALA A 43 11.92 9.12 14.50
CA ALA A 43 11.96 9.60 15.88
C ALA A 43 11.02 8.79 16.81
N ALA A 44 9.83 8.41 16.33
CA ALA A 44 8.93 7.54 17.07
C ALA A 44 9.55 6.16 17.32
N ILE A 45 10.19 5.54 16.33
CA ILE A 45 10.92 4.28 16.50
C ILE A 45 12.03 4.43 17.55
N GLY A 46 12.74 5.56 17.54
CA GLY A 46 13.76 5.87 18.55
C GLY A 46 13.21 5.84 19.99
N GLN A 47 11.97 6.32 20.19
CA GLN A 47 11.29 6.26 21.49
C GLN A 47 10.83 4.84 21.85
N LEU A 48 10.44 4.02 20.87
CA LEU A 48 10.04 2.63 21.09
C LEU A 48 11.22 1.71 21.38
N ARG A 49 12.44 2.12 21.07
CA ARG A 49 13.66 1.31 21.20
C ARG A 49 13.86 0.75 22.61
N ASP A 50 13.62 1.55 23.64
CA ASP A 50 13.81 1.13 25.04
C ASP A 50 12.78 0.06 25.47
N VAL A 51 11.60 0.06 24.85
CA VAL A 51 10.57 -0.98 25.06
C VAL A 51 10.96 -2.28 24.38
N LEU A 52 11.69 -2.22 23.27
CA LEU A 52 12.07 -3.37 22.44
C LEU A 52 13.31 -4.10 22.97
N LEU A 53 14.32 -3.36 23.43
CA LEU A 53 15.59 -3.96 23.85
C LEU A 53 15.41 -4.96 25.00
N GLY A 54 16.03 -6.14 24.85
CA GLY A 54 15.96 -7.24 25.81
C GLY A 54 14.67 -8.08 25.75
N GLN A 55 13.67 -7.69 24.95
CA GLN A 55 12.47 -8.50 24.74
C GLN A 55 12.76 -9.74 23.89
N ASP A 56 11.91 -10.77 24.06
CA ASP A 56 11.89 -11.93 23.16
C ASP A 56 11.15 -11.57 21.87
N PRO A 57 11.82 -11.49 20.70
CA PRO A 57 11.19 -11.12 19.45
C PRO A 57 10.14 -12.11 18.97
N LEU A 58 10.13 -13.33 19.48
CA LEU A 58 9.11 -14.33 19.15
C LEU A 58 7.76 -14.09 19.84
N ALA A 59 7.73 -13.21 20.84
CA ALA A 59 6.50 -12.77 21.50
C ALA A 59 5.86 -11.59 20.75
N VAL A 60 5.67 -11.73 19.42
CA VAL A 60 5.21 -10.68 18.50
C VAL A 60 3.97 -9.97 19.04
N GLU A 61 2.93 -10.72 19.39
CA GLU A 61 1.65 -10.19 19.88
C GLU A 61 1.81 -9.38 21.16
N ARG A 62 2.65 -9.84 22.09
CA ARG A 62 2.90 -9.15 23.36
C ARG A 62 3.64 -7.83 23.14
N ILE A 63 4.62 -7.83 22.22
CA ILE A 63 5.38 -6.62 21.88
C ILE A 63 4.43 -5.65 21.15
N TRP A 64 3.69 -6.12 20.16
CA TRP A 64 2.71 -5.31 19.44
C TRP A 64 1.73 -4.62 20.40
N GLN A 65 1.16 -5.37 21.35
CA GLN A 65 0.27 -4.83 22.37
C GLN A 65 0.97 -3.78 23.23
N ALA A 66 2.19 -4.04 23.68
CA ALA A 66 2.95 -3.07 24.47
C ALA A 66 3.20 -1.77 23.71
N LEU A 67 3.54 -1.85 22.41
CA LEU A 67 3.80 -0.68 21.57
C LEU A 67 2.53 0.13 21.26
N THR A 68 1.38 -0.52 21.16
CA THR A 68 0.11 0.13 20.85
C THR A 68 -0.61 0.69 22.08
N THR A 69 -0.25 0.25 23.31
CA THR A 69 -0.91 0.66 24.55
C THR A 69 0.05 1.28 25.57
N ALA A 70 1.32 1.48 25.23
CA ALA A 70 2.36 1.93 26.17
C ALA A 70 2.20 3.39 26.63
N SER A 71 1.34 4.18 26.02
CA SER A 71 1.04 5.56 26.43
C SER A 71 -0.46 5.86 26.30
N ASP A 72 -0.92 6.91 26.98
CA ASP A 72 -2.29 7.40 26.84
C ASP A 72 -2.56 7.98 25.43
N ASP A 73 -1.50 8.38 24.72
CA ASP A 73 -1.52 8.90 23.36
C ASP A 73 -1.07 7.80 22.39
N TYR A 74 -2.00 7.01 21.88
CA TYR A 74 -1.74 5.93 20.91
C TYR A 74 -2.48 6.14 19.60
N GLY A 75 -1.99 5.45 18.53
CA GLY A 75 -2.57 5.50 17.20
C GLY A 75 -2.11 6.70 16.37
N GLY A 76 -2.82 6.93 15.26
CA GLY A 76 -2.49 7.93 14.26
C GLY A 76 -1.33 7.52 13.34
N PRO A 77 -1.11 8.28 12.23
CA PRO A 77 -0.25 7.83 11.14
C PRO A 77 1.21 7.57 11.54
N ILE A 78 1.76 8.40 12.45
CA ILE A 78 3.20 8.31 12.79
C ILE A 78 3.47 7.10 13.69
N LEU A 79 2.71 6.95 14.77
CA LEU A 79 2.94 5.86 15.72
C LEU A 79 2.53 4.52 15.13
N SER A 80 1.38 4.46 14.42
CA SER A 80 0.96 3.22 13.75
C SER A 80 1.97 2.76 12.71
N SER A 81 2.60 3.69 11.95
CA SER A 81 3.66 3.34 11.00
C SER A 81 4.94 2.86 11.72
N ALA A 82 5.32 3.48 12.83
CA ALA A 82 6.47 3.02 13.61
C ALA A 82 6.25 1.60 14.15
N VAL A 83 5.06 1.33 14.70
CA VAL A 83 4.65 -0.01 15.16
C VAL A 83 4.63 -1.01 14.00
N ALA A 84 4.13 -0.59 12.83
CA ALA A 84 4.03 -1.43 11.65
C ALA A 84 5.40 -1.96 11.18
N GLY A 85 6.41 -1.09 11.09
CA GLY A 85 7.76 -1.52 10.74
C GLY A 85 8.38 -2.47 11.77
N VAL A 86 8.15 -2.22 13.07
CA VAL A 86 8.61 -3.15 14.12
C VAL A 86 7.90 -4.50 14.00
N ASP A 87 6.60 -4.51 13.81
CA ASP A 87 5.82 -5.75 13.67
C ASP A 87 6.27 -6.60 12.48
N GLN A 88 6.51 -5.98 11.31
CA GLN A 88 7.08 -6.66 10.14
C GLN A 88 8.42 -7.31 10.47
N ALA A 89 9.34 -6.58 11.12
CA ALA A 89 10.64 -7.09 11.51
C ALA A 89 10.54 -8.27 12.51
N LEU A 90 9.60 -8.23 13.44
CA LEU A 90 9.36 -9.32 14.39
C LEU A 90 8.81 -10.57 13.70
N TRP A 91 7.87 -10.42 12.76
CA TRP A 91 7.38 -11.54 11.95
C TRP A 91 8.49 -12.13 11.08
N ASP A 92 9.35 -11.29 10.50
CA ASP A 92 10.52 -11.73 9.73
C ASP A 92 11.46 -12.58 10.60
N ILE A 93 11.80 -12.10 11.81
CA ILE A 93 12.59 -12.87 12.79
C ILE A 93 11.88 -14.20 13.14
N ALA A 94 10.58 -14.15 13.39
CA ALA A 94 9.82 -15.32 13.78
C ALA A 94 9.81 -16.40 12.71
N GLY A 95 9.69 -16.02 11.44
CA GLY A 95 9.80 -16.92 10.30
C GLY A 95 11.22 -17.49 10.13
N LYS A 96 12.24 -16.62 10.16
CA LYS A 96 13.65 -17.00 10.06
C LYS A 96 14.08 -17.95 11.17
N ALA A 97 13.68 -17.67 12.42
CA ALA A 97 13.99 -18.52 13.56
C ALA A 97 13.38 -19.94 13.48
N ARG A 98 12.28 -20.09 12.75
CA ARG A 98 11.60 -21.37 12.54
C ARG A 98 11.92 -22.00 11.19
N GLY A 99 12.63 -21.31 10.31
CA GLY A 99 12.97 -21.75 8.95
C GLY A 99 11.76 -21.84 8.01
N VAL A 100 10.72 -21.02 8.24
CA VAL A 100 9.50 -21.01 7.43
C VAL A 100 9.11 -19.58 7.00
N PRO A 101 8.41 -19.41 5.87
CA PRO A 101 7.81 -18.15 5.49
C PRO A 101 6.75 -17.69 6.49
N VAL A 102 6.48 -16.37 6.54
CA VAL A 102 5.48 -15.80 7.46
C VAL A 102 4.07 -16.37 7.19
N TYR A 103 3.67 -16.58 5.93
CA TYR A 103 2.35 -17.14 5.62
C TYR A 103 2.12 -18.52 6.27
N GLU A 104 3.16 -19.32 6.50
CA GLU A 104 3.04 -20.60 7.25
C GLU A 104 2.68 -20.36 8.72
N LEU A 105 3.21 -19.28 9.32
CA LEU A 105 2.89 -18.89 10.69
C LEU A 105 1.48 -18.28 10.81
N LEU A 106 0.95 -17.76 9.72
CA LEU A 106 -0.40 -17.18 9.63
C LEU A 106 -1.51 -18.23 9.41
N GLY A 107 -1.15 -19.49 9.22
CA GLY A 107 -2.09 -20.60 9.05
C GLY A 107 -1.87 -21.42 7.77
N GLY A 108 -0.85 -21.09 7.01
CA GLY A 108 -0.51 -21.71 5.73
C GLY A 108 -1.14 -21.02 4.52
N PRO A 109 -0.62 -21.33 3.33
CA PRO A 109 -1.07 -20.64 2.12
C PRO A 109 -2.41 -21.18 1.62
N VAL A 110 -3.27 -20.28 1.17
CA VAL A 110 -4.55 -20.60 0.51
C VAL A 110 -4.44 -20.52 -1.02
N ARG A 111 -3.31 -19.97 -1.54
CA ARG A 111 -3.03 -19.86 -2.98
C ARG A 111 -1.56 -20.00 -3.29
N ASP A 112 -1.25 -20.32 -4.55
CA ASP A 112 0.14 -20.53 -5.03
C ASP A 112 0.74 -19.27 -5.67
N GLN A 113 -0.09 -18.31 -6.04
CA GLN A 113 0.30 -17.06 -6.66
C GLN A 113 -0.69 -15.96 -6.33
N VAL A 114 -0.23 -14.71 -6.33
CA VAL A 114 -1.02 -13.51 -6.09
C VAL A 114 -1.06 -12.71 -7.38
N ARG A 115 -2.26 -12.32 -7.83
CA ARG A 115 -2.44 -11.41 -8.94
C ARG A 115 -1.96 -10.02 -8.55
N VAL A 116 -1.27 -9.32 -9.47
CA VAL A 116 -0.82 -7.95 -9.27
C VAL A 116 -1.27 -7.05 -10.40
N TYR A 117 -1.38 -5.75 -10.14
CA TYR A 117 -1.64 -4.78 -11.19
C TYR A 117 -0.42 -3.88 -11.45
N SER A 118 -0.37 -3.28 -12.64
CA SER A 118 0.59 -2.25 -13.00
C SER A 118 -0.06 -0.86 -12.91
N TRP A 119 0.69 0.13 -12.43
CA TRP A 119 0.31 1.52 -12.52
C TRP A 119 0.48 2.04 -13.95
N ILE A 120 -0.46 2.88 -14.42
CA ILE A 120 -0.40 3.55 -15.71
C ILE A 120 -0.75 5.05 -15.57
N GLY A 121 -0.24 5.85 -16.49
CA GLY A 121 -0.42 7.30 -16.47
C GLY A 121 0.42 8.00 -15.42
N PRO A 122 0.41 9.33 -15.41
CA PRO A 122 1.18 10.13 -14.47
C PRO A 122 0.58 10.05 -13.08
N GLU A 123 1.37 9.60 -12.10
CA GLU A 123 0.94 9.39 -10.72
C GLU A 123 0.28 10.62 -10.09
N ARG A 124 0.85 11.79 -10.29
CA ARG A 124 0.44 12.99 -9.56
C ARG A 124 -0.57 13.84 -10.30
N THR A 125 -0.48 13.93 -11.61
CA THR A 125 -1.29 14.89 -12.35
C THR A 125 -2.57 14.30 -12.89
N GLY A 126 -2.62 12.99 -13.17
CA GLY A 126 -3.74 12.40 -13.90
C GLY A 126 -4.00 13.07 -15.27
N ASP A 127 -3.15 14.04 -15.63
CA ASP A 127 -3.27 14.83 -16.87
C ASP A 127 -2.58 14.10 -18.01
N CYS A 128 -3.24 13.10 -18.56
CA CYS A 128 -2.84 12.47 -19.82
C CYS A 128 -4.07 12.37 -20.74
N SER A 129 -3.81 12.28 -22.04
CA SER A 129 -4.89 12.06 -22.99
C SER A 129 -5.49 10.65 -22.85
N ALA A 130 -6.73 10.48 -23.29
CA ALA A 130 -7.35 9.15 -23.34
C ALA A 130 -6.58 8.20 -24.28
N GLU A 131 -5.93 8.72 -25.31
CA GLU A 131 -5.10 7.94 -26.24
C GLU A 131 -3.81 7.45 -25.56
N ASP A 132 -3.11 8.33 -24.84
CA ASP A 132 -1.85 7.98 -24.17
C ASP A 132 -2.08 6.91 -23.10
N ILE A 133 -3.09 7.09 -22.24
CA ILE A 133 -3.35 6.11 -21.17
C ILE A 133 -3.83 4.76 -21.71
N ALA A 134 -4.57 4.74 -22.82
CA ALA A 134 -4.94 3.52 -23.51
C ALA A 134 -3.73 2.80 -24.11
N ALA A 135 -2.77 3.55 -24.67
CA ALA A 135 -1.53 2.99 -25.17
C ALA A 135 -0.68 2.37 -24.05
N GLU A 136 -0.58 3.02 -22.90
CA GLU A 136 0.09 2.46 -21.72
C GLU A 136 -0.62 1.19 -21.22
N ALA A 137 -1.95 1.20 -21.10
CA ALA A 137 -2.72 0.02 -20.71
C ALA A 137 -2.48 -1.17 -21.64
N ALA A 138 -2.45 -0.93 -22.96
CA ALA A 138 -2.13 -1.96 -23.95
C ALA A 138 -0.68 -2.47 -23.82
N ALA A 139 0.26 -1.57 -23.50
CA ALA A 139 1.68 -1.95 -23.31
C ALA A 139 1.85 -2.83 -22.06
N GLU A 140 1.18 -2.51 -20.96
CA GLU A 140 1.21 -3.35 -19.74
C GLU A 140 0.55 -4.71 -19.97
N ALA A 141 -0.58 -4.75 -20.68
CA ALA A 141 -1.22 -6.01 -21.08
C ALA A 141 -0.30 -6.86 -21.96
N ALA A 142 0.47 -6.25 -22.85
CA ALA A 142 1.47 -6.96 -23.68
C ALA A 142 2.63 -7.54 -22.86
N LYS A 143 2.97 -6.97 -21.70
CA LYS A 143 3.92 -7.53 -20.72
C LYS A 143 3.34 -8.69 -19.91
N GLY A 144 2.03 -8.95 -20.02
CA GLY A 144 1.33 -10.03 -19.34
C GLY A 144 0.53 -9.60 -18.11
N PHE A 145 0.45 -8.30 -17.80
CA PHE A 145 -0.46 -7.84 -16.76
C PHE A 145 -1.92 -8.02 -17.17
N THR A 146 -2.73 -8.49 -16.26
CA THR A 146 -4.17 -8.70 -16.46
C THR A 146 -5.01 -7.59 -15.82
N ALA A 147 -4.38 -6.69 -15.09
CA ALA A 147 -4.99 -5.53 -14.45
C ALA A 147 -4.04 -4.33 -14.44
N VAL A 148 -4.60 -3.13 -14.53
CA VAL A 148 -3.88 -1.87 -14.37
C VAL A 148 -4.61 -0.95 -13.39
N LYS A 149 -3.90 0.02 -12.79
CA LYS A 149 -4.49 1.08 -11.96
C LYS A 149 -4.07 2.44 -12.49
N MET A 150 -4.98 3.40 -12.52
CA MET A 150 -4.73 4.76 -12.98
C MET A 150 -5.31 5.79 -12.02
N ASN A 151 -4.71 6.98 -11.97
CA ASN A 151 -5.31 8.10 -11.28
C ASN A 151 -6.57 8.60 -12.00
N ALA A 152 -7.60 8.94 -11.23
CA ALA A 152 -8.85 9.48 -11.77
C ALA A 152 -8.65 10.83 -12.46
N SER A 153 -7.93 11.74 -11.79
CA SER A 153 -7.75 13.12 -12.27
C SER A 153 -6.58 13.82 -11.57
N SER A 154 -6.15 14.92 -12.18
CA SER A 154 -5.49 16.02 -11.49
C SER A 154 -6.44 16.71 -10.49
N ALA A 155 -6.01 17.87 -10.00
CA ALA A 155 -6.81 18.71 -9.12
C ALA A 155 -8.20 19.02 -9.72
N LEU A 156 -9.24 18.63 -8.99
CA LEU A 156 -10.63 19.03 -9.28
C LEU A 156 -11.07 20.12 -8.29
N GLN A 157 -11.86 21.06 -8.77
CA GLN A 157 -12.58 21.97 -7.88
C GLN A 157 -13.64 21.20 -7.06
N SER A 158 -14.00 21.70 -5.88
CA SER A 158 -15.04 21.09 -5.05
C SER A 158 -16.38 20.94 -5.77
N ILE A 159 -16.68 21.83 -6.73
CA ILE A 159 -17.71 21.70 -7.75
C ILE A 159 -17.09 22.21 -9.04
N ASP A 160 -16.87 21.32 -9.99
CA ASP A 160 -16.22 21.61 -11.26
C ASP A 160 -17.21 21.56 -12.43
N ARG A 161 -16.76 22.05 -13.57
CA ARG A 161 -17.51 21.99 -14.83
C ARG A 161 -17.68 20.55 -15.33
N PRO A 162 -18.76 20.26 -16.10
CA PRO A 162 -19.00 18.89 -16.60
C PRO A 162 -17.81 18.31 -17.37
N GLY A 163 -17.14 19.07 -18.21
CA GLY A 163 -16.02 18.60 -19.01
C GLY A 163 -14.87 17.97 -18.21
N ARG A 164 -14.68 18.34 -16.93
CA ARG A 164 -13.66 17.70 -16.05
C ARG A 164 -14.09 16.27 -15.67
N VAL A 165 -15.39 16.02 -15.55
CA VAL A 165 -15.91 14.66 -15.33
C VAL A 165 -15.81 13.87 -16.63
N ASP A 166 -16.15 14.49 -17.78
CA ASP A 166 -16.09 13.83 -19.09
C ASP A 166 -14.66 13.35 -19.39
N GLU A 167 -13.62 14.12 -19.06
CA GLU A 167 -12.22 13.75 -19.24
C GLU A 167 -11.85 12.46 -18.47
N ILE A 168 -12.37 12.25 -17.25
CA ILE A 168 -12.15 11.03 -16.47
C ILE A 168 -12.86 9.85 -17.13
N VAL A 169 -14.10 10.06 -17.55
CA VAL A 169 -14.93 9.04 -18.20
C VAL A 169 -14.33 8.62 -19.54
N GLU A 170 -13.82 9.56 -20.34
CA GLU A 170 -13.14 9.29 -21.61
C GLU A 170 -11.90 8.43 -21.42
N ARG A 171 -11.06 8.70 -20.39
CA ARG A 171 -9.92 7.86 -20.05
C ARG A 171 -10.35 6.45 -19.64
N ALA A 172 -11.35 6.32 -18.78
CA ALA A 172 -11.89 5.02 -18.38
C ALA A 172 -12.43 4.21 -19.58
N ALA A 173 -13.13 4.87 -20.50
CA ALA A 173 -13.60 4.27 -21.75
C ALA A 173 -12.46 3.76 -22.63
N ALA A 174 -11.42 4.57 -22.79
CA ALA A 174 -10.24 4.25 -23.60
C ALA A 174 -9.45 3.08 -23.02
N VAL A 175 -9.22 3.05 -21.69
CA VAL A 175 -8.57 1.92 -21.02
C VAL A 175 -9.38 0.64 -21.14
N ARG A 176 -10.70 0.69 -20.93
CA ARG A 176 -11.60 -0.46 -21.13
C ARG A 176 -11.53 -0.99 -22.56
N GLN A 177 -11.51 -0.10 -23.54
CA GLN A 177 -11.39 -0.49 -24.95
C GLN A 177 -10.03 -1.16 -25.23
N ALA A 178 -8.96 -0.63 -24.69
CA ALA A 178 -7.60 -1.17 -24.88
C ALA A 178 -7.42 -2.56 -24.25
N LEU A 179 -7.95 -2.77 -23.05
CA LEU A 179 -7.84 -4.04 -22.32
C LEU A 179 -8.86 -5.10 -22.79
N GLY A 180 -9.96 -4.68 -23.41
CA GLY A 180 -11.07 -5.58 -23.75
C GLY A 180 -11.81 -6.11 -22.50
N PRO A 181 -12.69 -7.11 -22.66
CA PRO A 181 -13.53 -7.62 -21.57
C PRO A 181 -12.80 -8.51 -20.56
N GLU A 182 -11.64 -9.03 -20.93
CA GLU A 182 -10.86 -9.97 -20.08
C GLU A 182 -9.83 -9.26 -19.20
N GLY A 183 -9.51 -8.00 -19.49
CA GLY A 183 -8.61 -7.20 -18.68
C GLY A 183 -9.35 -6.36 -17.65
N ASP A 184 -8.73 -6.09 -16.51
CA ASP A 184 -9.27 -5.25 -15.46
C ASP A 184 -8.54 -3.92 -15.35
N PHE A 185 -9.23 -2.91 -14.86
CA PHE A 185 -8.60 -1.66 -14.44
C PHE A 185 -9.24 -1.09 -13.19
N ALA A 186 -8.46 -0.46 -12.35
CA ALA A 186 -8.92 0.30 -11.20
C ALA A 186 -8.68 1.79 -11.41
N ILE A 187 -9.49 2.60 -10.74
CA ILE A 187 -9.39 4.07 -10.77
C ILE A 187 -9.15 4.55 -9.36
N ASP A 188 -8.06 5.26 -9.15
CA ASP A 188 -7.70 5.84 -7.87
C ASP A 188 -7.99 7.34 -7.84
N CYS A 189 -8.80 7.76 -6.89
CA CYS A 189 -9.16 9.16 -6.70
C CYS A 189 -8.34 9.85 -5.62
N HIS A 190 -7.59 9.11 -4.80
CA HIS A 190 -6.78 9.63 -3.68
C HIS A 190 -7.55 10.60 -2.76
N GLY A 191 -8.87 10.44 -2.62
CA GLY A 191 -9.72 11.37 -1.88
C GLY A 191 -9.88 12.76 -2.52
N ARG A 192 -9.32 12.98 -3.71
CA ARG A 192 -9.30 14.31 -4.39
C ARG A 192 -10.64 14.72 -4.98
N VAL A 193 -11.54 13.77 -5.18
CA VAL A 193 -12.87 14.07 -5.70
C VAL A 193 -13.77 14.47 -4.53
N SER A 194 -14.46 15.61 -4.66
CA SER A 194 -15.42 16.02 -3.62
C SER A 194 -16.68 15.16 -3.64
N ARG A 195 -17.41 15.08 -2.51
CA ARG A 195 -18.69 14.35 -2.47
C ARG A 195 -19.66 14.75 -3.58
N PRO A 196 -19.91 16.06 -3.89
CA PRO A 196 -20.77 16.43 -5.02
C PRO A 196 -20.27 15.92 -6.37
N MET A 197 -18.96 15.93 -6.58
CA MET A 197 -18.35 15.46 -7.83
C MET A 197 -18.36 13.92 -7.92
N ALA A 198 -18.10 13.20 -6.82
CA ALA A 198 -18.20 11.75 -6.76
C ALA A 198 -19.61 11.27 -7.13
N ARG A 199 -20.64 11.96 -6.66
CA ARG A 199 -22.04 11.68 -7.03
C ARG A 199 -22.34 11.84 -8.53
N ARG A 200 -21.58 12.69 -9.23
CA ARG A 200 -21.69 12.84 -10.68
C ARG A 200 -20.89 11.79 -11.43
N LEU A 201 -19.69 11.49 -10.92
CA LEU A 201 -18.71 10.64 -11.59
C LEU A 201 -19.09 9.14 -11.50
N LEU A 202 -19.37 8.63 -10.30
CA LEU A 202 -19.51 7.19 -10.07
C LEU A 202 -20.53 6.51 -10.99
N PRO A 203 -21.76 7.05 -11.22
CA PRO A 203 -22.71 6.42 -12.13
C PRO A 203 -22.26 6.42 -13.60
N LEU A 204 -21.41 7.38 -14.00
CA LEU A 204 -20.90 7.47 -15.37
C LEU A 204 -19.77 6.47 -15.66
N LEU A 205 -19.16 5.89 -14.62
CA LEU A 205 -18.15 4.84 -14.74
C LEU A 205 -18.75 3.43 -14.88
N GLU A 206 -20.02 3.22 -14.54
CA GLU A 206 -20.67 1.90 -14.59
C GLU A 206 -20.57 1.19 -15.95
N PRO A 207 -20.76 1.87 -17.11
CA PRO A 207 -20.64 1.21 -18.41
C PRO A 207 -19.27 0.60 -18.69
N TYR A 208 -18.23 1.08 -18.01
CA TYR A 208 -16.84 0.65 -18.23
C TYR A 208 -16.38 -0.41 -17.22
N GLN A 209 -17.17 -0.68 -16.20
CA GLN A 209 -16.97 -1.76 -15.23
C GLN A 209 -15.52 -1.81 -14.68
N PRO A 210 -15.01 -0.73 -14.05
CA PRO A 210 -13.72 -0.82 -13.38
C PRO A 210 -13.76 -1.86 -12.27
N LEU A 211 -12.62 -2.49 -11.99
CA LEU A 211 -12.48 -3.47 -10.91
C LEU A 211 -12.89 -2.87 -9.57
N PHE A 212 -12.48 -1.63 -9.33
CA PHE A 212 -12.93 -0.78 -8.24
C PHE A 212 -12.62 0.70 -8.53
N VAL A 213 -13.30 1.58 -7.78
CA VAL A 213 -12.92 2.99 -7.64
C VAL A 213 -12.44 3.19 -6.21
N GLU A 214 -11.17 3.58 -6.07
CA GLU A 214 -10.48 3.78 -4.81
C GLU A 214 -10.63 5.21 -4.32
N GLU A 215 -10.90 5.36 -3.02
CA GLU A 215 -11.04 6.62 -2.29
C GLU A 215 -11.68 7.75 -3.10
N PRO A 216 -12.95 7.58 -3.57
CA PRO A 216 -13.63 8.61 -4.33
C PRO A 216 -13.75 9.93 -3.57
N ILE A 217 -13.75 9.88 -2.25
CA ILE A 217 -13.68 11.04 -1.33
C ILE A 217 -12.74 10.72 -0.17
N LEU A 218 -12.29 11.75 0.55
CA LEU A 218 -11.46 11.57 1.75
C LEU A 218 -12.13 10.64 2.79
N THR A 219 -11.32 9.81 3.43
CA THR A 219 -11.77 8.85 4.45
C THR A 219 -12.31 9.52 5.72
N GLU A 220 -11.94 10.77 5.98
CA GLU A 220 -12.53 11.60 7.05
C GLU A 220 -14.04 11.79 6.90
N TYR A 221 -14.56 11.62 5.68
CA TYR A 221 -16.00 11.67 5.41
C TYR A 221 -16.65 10.29 5.40
N SER A 222 -16.22 9.39 6.29
CA SER A 222 -16.72 8.00 6.37
C SER A 222 -18.26 7.90 6.38
N ALA A 223 -18.95 8.83 7.04
CA ALA A 223 -20.42 8.90 7.07
C ALA A 223 -21.08 9.12 5.69
N ALA A 224 -20.33 9.51 4.65
CA ALA A 224 -20.83 9.67 3.30
C ALA A 224 -20.66 8.40 2.42
N TYR A 225 -19.85 7.45 2.84
CA TYR A 225 -19.60 6.22 2.07
C TYR A 225 -20.85 5.36 1.81
N PRO A 226 -21.80 5.19 2.78
CA PRO A 226 -23.03 4.44 2.50
C PRO A 226 -23.84 5.02 1.34
N GLU A 227 -23.87 6.36 1.20
CA GLU A 227 -24.52 7.01 0.05
C GLU A 227 -23.78 6.69 -1.26
N LEU A 228 -22.46 6.78 -1.27
CA LEU A 228 -21.66 6.54 -2.48
C LEU A 228 -21.75 5.09 -2.94
N VAL A 229 -21.68 4.14 -2.01
CA VAL A 229 -21.87 2.71 -2.29
C VAL A 229 -23.25 2.44 -2.87
N GLY A 230 -24.32 3.07 -2.32
CA GLY A 230 -25.68 2.93 -2.83
C GLY A 230 -25.96 3.63 -4.16
N LEU A 231 -25.04 4.44 -4.66
CA LEU A 231 -25.23 5.26 -5.86
C LEU A 231 -24.80 4.56 -7.14
N THR A 232 -23.94 3.55 -7.05
CA THR A 232 -23.34 2.89 -8.21
C THR A 232 -23.20 1.39 -7.99
N SER A 233 -23.16 0.63 -9.08
CA SER A 233 -22.79 -0.79 -9.09
C SER A 233 -21.26 -1.01 -9.15
N VAL A 234 -20.48 0.05 -9.36
CA VAL A 234 -19.01 -0.04 -9.36
C VAL A 234 -18.51 -0.33 -7.94
N PRO A 235 -17.66 -1.35 -7.74
CA PRO A 235 -17.06 -1.62 -6.44
C PRO A 235 -16.29 -0.42 -5.91
N ILE A 236 -16.54 -0.03 -4.66
CA ILE A 236 -15.80 1.04 -3.97
C ILE A 236 -14.72 0.43 -3.10
N ALA A 237 -13.51 0.97 -3.19
CA ALA A 237 -12.36 0.60 -2.38
C ALA A 237 -11.92 1.77 -1.49
N ALA A 238 -11.37 1.46 -0.31
CA ALA A 238 -10.77 2.45 0.58
C ALA A 238 -9.89 1.78 1.64
N GLY A 239 -8.91 2.52 2.17
CA GLY A 239 -8.20 2.03 3.33
C GLY A 239 -6.75 2.44 3.51
N GLU A 240 -6.07 2.97 2.53
CA GLU A 240 -4.65 3.36 2.63
C GLU A 240 -4.39 4.40 3.74
N ARG A 241 -5.39 5.22 4.06
CA ARG A 241 -5.36 6.27 5.10
C ARG A 241 -6.00 5.85 6.42
N LEU A 242 -6.27 4.55 6.62
CA LEU A 242 -6.83 3.99 7.85
C LEU A 242 -5.77 3.16 8.58
N TYR A 243 -5.61 3.40 9.88
CA TYR A 243 -4.44 2.92 10.63
C TYR A 243 -4.73 1.80 11.62
N ASP A 244 -5.99 1.40 11.79
CA ASP A 244 -6.40 0.31 12.66
C ASP A 244 -7.78 -0.24 12.27
N ARG A 245 -8.14 -1.41 12.82
CA ARG A 245 -9.42 -2.08 12.54
C ARG A 245 -10.65 -1.28 12.96
N ALA A 246 -10.53 -0.42 13.96
CA ALA A 246 -11.65 0.41 14.42
C ALA A 246 -11.96 1.49 13.38
N ALA A 247 -10.92 2.04 12.73
CA ALA A 247 -11.08 2.99 11.65
C ALA A 247 -11.71 2.34 10.40
N PHE A 248 -11.46 1.04 10.14
CA PHE A 248 -12.09 0.31 9.04
C PHE A 248 -13.58 0.00 9.26
N GLN A 249 -14.00 -0.17 10.50
CA GLN A 249 -15.38 -0.60 10.82
C GLN A 249 -16.46 0.21 10.10
N PRO A 250 -16.46 1.56 10.10
CA PRO A 250 -17.49 2.35 9.42
C PRO A 250 -17.56 2.10 7.91
N PHE A 251 -16.42 1.78 7.27
CA PHE A 251 -16.34 1.49 5.85
C PHE A 251 -16.87 0.10 5.51
N LEU A 252 -16.56 -0.91 6.34
CA LEU A 252 -17.12 -2.26 6.22
C LEU A 252 -18.64 -2.22 6.40
N GLU A 253 -19.14 -1.50 7.39
CA GLU A 253 -20.58 -1.28 7.62
C GLU A 253 -21.25 -0.49 6.48
N ALA A 254 -20.51 0.41 5.82
CA ALA A 254 -20.98 1.14 4.63
C ALA A 254 -21.13 0.25 3.40
N GLY A 255 -20.53 -0.95 3.39
CA GLY A 255 -20.59 -1.89 2.27
C GLY A 255 -19.59 -1.57 1.17
N ILE A 256 -18.39 -1.06 1.50
CA ILE A 256 -17.29 -1.04 0.51
C ILE A 256 -17.04 -2.46 0.03
N ALA A 257 -16.58 -2.61 -1.22
CA ALA A 257 -16.30 -3.92 -1.78
C ALA A 257 -14.85 -4.38 -1.51
N VAL A 258 -13.91 -3.44 -1.35
CA VAL A 258 -12.49 -3.73 -1.19
C VAL A 258 -11.90 -2.87 -0.09
N ALA A 259 -11.27 -3.51 0.91
CA ALA A 259 -10.47 -2.85 1.92
C ALA A 259 -8.99 -2.84 1.50
N GLN A 260 -8.32 -1.70 1.67
CA GLN A 260 -6.94 -1.48 1.22
C GLN A 260 -6.01 -1.06 2.38
N PRO A 261 -5.91 -1.88 3.44
CA PRO A 261 -4.96 -1.58 4.51
C PRO A 261 -3.52 -1.71 4.03
N ASP A 262 -2.64 -0.87 4.55
CA ASP A 262 -1.20 -0.93 4.28
C ASP A 262 -0.45 -1.50 5.50
N PRO A 263 0.30 -2.61 5.36
CA PRO A 263 1.05 -3.19 6.47
C PRO A 263 2.20 -2.31 6.97
N SER A 264 2.54 -1.24 6.26
CA SER A 264 3.54 -0.24 6.69
C SER A 264 2.92 0.95 7.45
N HIS A 265 1.59 1.09 7.40
CA HIS A 265 0.82 2.15 8.06
C HIS A 265 -0.12 1.62 9.13
N ALA A 266 -0.82 0.52 8.86
CA ALA A 266 -1.89 0.01 9.71
C ALA A 266 -1.40 -0.99 10.76
N GLY A 267 -0.36 -0.64 11.52
CA GLY A 267 0.09 -1.45 12.65
C GLY A 267 0.71 -2.81 12.29
N GLY A 268 1.12 -3.01 11.02
CA GLY A 268 1.87 -4.17 10.57
C GLY A 268 1.04 -5.37 10.15
N ILE A 269 1.72 -6.51 9.97
CA ILE A 269 1.14 -7.79 9.59
C ILE A 269 0.08 -8.24 10.61
N SER A 270 0.35 -8.03 11.90
CA SER A 270 -0.56 -8.41 12.99
C SER A 270 -1.92 -7.71 12.90
N GLU A 271 -1.95 -6.42 12.66
CA GLU A 271 -3.20 -5.67 12.57
C GLU A 271 -3.90 -5.88 11.22
N LEU A 272 -3.15 -5.92 10.12
CA LEU A 272 -3.72 -6.13 8.80
C LEU A 272 -4.43 -7.49 8.72
N ARG A 273 -3.86 -8.55 9.29
CA ARG A 273 -4.54 -9.84 9.43
C ARG A 273 -5.89 -9.72 10.13
N ARG A 274 -6.00 -8.89 11.18
CA ARG A 274 -7.25 -8.68 11.91
C ARG A 274 -8.26 -7.88 11.09
N ILE A 275 -7.77 -6.87 10.36
CA ILE A 275 -8.61 -6.10 9.43
C ILE A 275 -9.18 -7.03 8.37
N ALA A 276 -8.36 -7.89 7.75
CA ALA A 276 -8.80 -8.86 6.74
C ALA A 276 -9.85 -9.83 7.28
N SER A 277 -9.64 -10.36 8.50
CA SER A 277 -10.62 -11.26 9.14
C SER A 277 -11.93 -10.54 9.50
N ALA A 278 -11.88 -9.26 9.85
CA ALA A 278 -13.09 -8.47 10.05
C ALA A 278 -13.81 -8.25 8.72
N ALA A 279 -13.07 -7.92 7.65
CA ALA A 279 -13.59 -7.71 6.30
C ALA A 279 -14.35 -8.94 5.76
N GLU A 280 -13.87 -10.18 6.02
CA GLU A 280 -14.58 -11.41 5.65
C GLU A 280 -16.00 -11.47 6.20
N THR A 281 -16.27 -10.94 7.39
CA THR A 281 -17.60 -10.97 8.00
C THR A 281 -18.62 -10.06 7.31
N TYR A 282 -18.13 -9.15 6.45
CA TYR A 282 -18.92 -8.20 5.66
C TYR A 282 -18.91 -8.54 4.16
N ASP A 283 -18.35 -9.69 3.76
CA ASP A 283 -18.14 -10.06 2.34
C ASP A 283 -17.27 -9.05 1.58
N VAL A 284 -16.28 -8.47 2.28
CA VAL A 284 -15.35 -7.47 1.73
C VAL A 284 -14.02 -8.14 1.40
N LEU A 285 -13.55 -7.90 0.19
CA LEU A 285 -12.23 -8.35 -0.28
C LEU A 285 -11.13 -7.43 0.22
N VAL A 286 -9.88 -7.90 0.16
CA VAL A 286 -8.70 -7.12 0.57
C VAL A 286 -7.76 -6.99 -0.62
N ALA A 287 -7.30 -5.77 -0.88
CA ALA A 287 -6.24 -5.45 -1.84
C ALA A 287 -5.25 -4.52 -1.14
N PRO A 288 -4.24 -5.04 -0.45
CA PRO A 288 -3.36 -4.21 0.36
C PRO A 288 -2.68 -3.11 -0.45
N HIS A 289 -2.71 -1.88 0.06
CA HIS A 289 -1.94 -0.77 -0.47
C HIS A 289 -0.45 -1.04 -0.31
N SER A 290 0.35 -0.81 -1.34
CA SER A 290 1.80 -1.00 -1.33
C SER A 290 2.49 -0.19 -2.42
N ALA A 291 2.44 1.11 -2.33
CA ALA A 291 3.20 2.03 -3.17
C ALA A 291 4.57 2.37 -2.58
N ILE A 292 5.11 1.49 -1.72
CA ILE A 292 6.35 1.68 -0.97
C ILE A 292 7.44 0.71 -1.48
N GLY A 293 8.36 0.28 -0.64
CA GLY A 293 9.52 -0.49 -1.05
C GLY A 293 9.35 -2.02 -0.95
N PRO A 294 10.47 -2.75 -1.07
CA PRO A 294 10.44 -4.20 -1.22
C PRO A 294 10.02 -4.96 0.04
N ILE A 295 10.26 -4.39 1.22
CA ILE A 295 9.92 -5.05 2.50
C ILE A 295 8.41 -4.97 2.71
N ALA A 296 7.81 -3.83 2.41
CA ALA A 296 6.36 -3.64 2.44
C ALA A 296 5.65 -4.58 1.46
N LEU A 297 6.13 -4.66 0.21
CA LEU A 297 5.58 -5.58 -0.78
C LEU A 297 5.69 -7.05 -0.31
N ALA A 298 6.84 -7.44 0.25
CA ALA A 298 6.99 -8.78 0.80
C ALA A 298 6.00 -9.05 1.93
N ALA A 299 5.79 -8.09 2.84
CA ALA A 299 4.82 -8.21 3.94
C ALA A 299 3.38 -8.37 3.42
N CYS A 300 2.99 -7.58 2.39
CA CYS A 300 1.71 -7.73 1.70
C CYS A 300 1.54 -9.14 1.12
N LEU A 301 2.51 -9.60 0.35
CA LEU A 301 2.46 -10.93 -0.28
C LEU A 301 2.37 -12.07 0.75
N GLN A 302 3.09 -11.96 1.89
CA GLN A 302 2.96 -12.94 2.97
C GLN A 302 1.52 -13.02 3.51
N LEU A 303 0.85 -11.89 3.62
CA LEU A 303 -0.55 -11.82 4.03
C LEU A 303 -1.48 -12.36 2.92
N ASP A 304 -1.30 -11.92 1.68
CA ASP A 304 -2.13 -12.33 0.55
C ASP A 304 -2.12 -13.83 0.33
N PHE A 305 -0.97 -14.49 0.54
CA PHE A 305 -0.90 -15.94 0.45
C PHE A 305 -1.72 -16.65 1.53
N ALA A 306 -1.90 -16.03 2.71
CA ALA A 306 -2.60 -16.60 3.85
C ALA A 306 -4.07 -16.15 3.99
N MET A 307 -4.46 -15.04 3.37
CA MET A 307 -5.81 -14.47 3.49
C MET A 307 -6.76 -15.02 2.41
N PRO A 308 -7.88 -15.68 2.77
CA PRO A 308 -8.84 -16.19 1.79
C PRO A 308 -9.45 -15.10 0.90
N ASN A 309 -9.71 -13.93 1.47
CA ASN A 309 -10.36 -12.79 0.83
C ASN A 309 -9.39 -11.80 0.13
N ALA A 310 -8.11 -12.14 -0.07
CA ALA A 310 -7.22 -11.32 -0.88
C ALA A 310 -7.64 -11.34 -2.36
N LEU A 311 -7.77 -10.16 -2.96
CA LEU A 311 -8.23 -9.94 -4.33
C LEU A 311 -7.06 -9.80 -5.31
N ILE A 312 -6.22 -8.81 -5.06
CA ILE A 312 -5.14 -8.37 -5.96
C ILE A 312 -4.15 -7.54 -5.16
N GLN A 313 -2.86 -7.56 -5.53
CA GLN A 313 -1.82 -6.80 -4.83
C GLN A 313 -1.31 -5.63 -5.66
N GLU A 314 -1.18 -4.49 -5.01
CA GLU A 314 -0.43 -3.35 -5.49
C GLU A 314 1.06 -3.61 -5.46
N GLN A 315 1.80 -3.11 -6.46
CA GLN A 315 3.25 -3.24 -6.50
C GLN A 315 3.90 -2.08 -7.24
N GLY A 316 5.13 -1.76 -6.88
CA GLY A 316 5.91 -0.65 -7.45
C GLY A 316 7.10 -1.08 -8.31
N ILE A 317 7.16 -2.35 -8.77
CA ILE A 317 8.29 -2.87 -9.55
C ILE A 317 8.30 -2.20 -10.93
N GLY A 318 9.45 -1.60 -11.31
CA GLY A 318 9.58 -0.90 -12.57
C GLY A 318 8.82 0.43 -12.64
N TYR A 319 8.18 0.82 -11.54
CA TYR A 319 7.52 2.10 -11.45
C TYR A 319 8.53 3.19 -11.10
N THR A 320 8.95 3.93 -12.11
CA THR A 320 9.75 5.14 -11.91
C THR A 320 8.79 6.32 -11.83
N GLU A 321 8.65 6.90 -10.66
CA GLU A 321 7.89 8.13 -10.47
C GLU A 321 8.45 9.24 -11.39
N SER A 322 7.84 9.39 -12.56
CA SER A 322 8.21 10.46 -13.48
C SER A 322 7.89 11.80 -12.83
N GLY A 323 8.94 12.55 -12.45
CA GLY A 323 8.80 13.89 -11.87
C GLY A 323 9.12 14.02 -10.38
N LEU A 324 9.42 12.95 -9.68
CA LEU A 324 10.24 13.00 -8.48
C LEU A 324 11.71 12.94 -8.94
N ASP A 325 12.63 13.59 -8.19
CA ASP A 325 14.07 13.48 -8.44
C ASP A 325 14.55 12.05 -8.14
N ASN A 326 13.94 11.08 -8.81
CA ASN A 326 14.26 9.68 -8.73
C ASN A 326 15.51 9.45 -9.55
N GLU A 327 16.65 9.60 -8.92
CA GLU A 327 17.90 9.09 -9.48
C GLU A 327 17.87 7.55 -9.53
N GLY A 328 16.78 6.98 -10.10
CA GLY A 328 16.71 5.60 -10.55
C GLY A 328 16.79 4.50 -9.50
N SER A 329 16.25 4.71 -8.29
CA SER A 329 16.15 3.61 -7.31
C SER A 329 14.85 2.85 -7.52
N ASP A 330 14.95 1.62 -8.03
CA ASP A 330 13.87 0.64 -8.07
C ASP A 330 13.77 -0.08 -6.73
N ILE A 331 12.60 -0.61 -6.40
CA ILE A 331 12.40 -1.43 -5.20
C ILE A 331 13.32 -2.67 -5.20
N LEU A 332 13.74 -3.15 -6.36
CA LEU A 332 14.64 -4.29 -6.51
C LEU A 332 16.09 -3.98 -6.15
N ASP A 333 16.51 -2.71 -6.12
CA ASP A 333 17.90 -2.30 -5.87
C ASP A 333 18.43 -2.67 -4.47
N TYR A 334 17.53 -3.00 -3.55
CA TYR A 334 17.86 -3.36 -2.17
C TYR A 334 17.76 -4.86 -1.88
N LEU A 335 17.58 -5.69 -2.92
CA LEU A 335 17.46 -7.14 -2.80
C LEU A 335 18.71 -7.87 -3.28
N VAL A 336 19.09 -8.93 -2.57
CA VAL A 336 20.16 -9.84 -3.02
C VAL A 336 19.68 -10.69 -4.21
N ASP A 337 18.43 -11.17 -4.16
CA ASP A 337 17.77 -11.91 -5.24
C ASP A 337 16.51 -11.17 -5.68
N THR A 338 16.55 -10.57 -6.85
CA THR A 338 15.41 -9.83 -7.42
C THR A 338 14.35 -10.74 -8.04
N SER A 339 14.70 -12.00 -8.33
CA SER A 339 13.79 -12.96 -8.97
C SER A 339 12.63 -13.39 -8.08
N VAL A 340 12.72 -13.14 -6.77
CA VAL A 340 11.65 -13.43 -5.81
C VAL A 340 10.34 -12.69 -6.13
N PHE A 341 10.44 -11.53 -6.79
CA PHE A 341 9.29 -10.74 -7.24
C PHE A 341 9.04 -10.84 -8.74
N ALA A 342 9.55 -11.89 -9.40
CA ALA A 342 9.27 -12.09 -10.83
C ALA A 342 7.76 -12.14 -11.09
N ILE A 343 7.32 -11.26 -12.02
CA ILE A 343 5.91 -11.21 -12.43
C ILE A 343 5.73 -12.08 -13.67
N GLU A 344 4.95 -13.13 -13.55
CA GLU A 344 4.61 -14.05 -14.62
C GLU A 344 3.09 -14.03 -14.88
N ASN A 345 2.69 -13.62 -16.07
CA ASN A 345 1.26 -13.52 -16.44
C ASN A 345 0.44 -12.71 -15.41
N GLY A 346 0.99 -11.57 -14.96
CA GLY A 346 0.35 -10.69 -13.99
C GLY A 346 0.26 -11.25 -12.57
N HIS A 347 1.10 -12.22 -12.21
CA HIS A 347 1.11 -12.83 -10.88
C HIS A 347 2.54 -12.94 -10.33
N ILE A 348 2.65 -12.86 -9.02
CA ILE A 348 3.86 -13.21 -8.25
C ILE A 348 3.61 -14.54 -7.54
N ARG A 349 4.58 -15.46 -7.64
CA ARG A 349 4.53 -16.77 -6.97
C ARG A 349 4.85 -16.64 -5.48
N ARG A 350 4.49 -17.67 -4.71
CA ARG A 350 4.83 -17.73 -3.29
C ARG A 350 6.33 -17.52 -3.07
N LEU A 351 6.65 -16.63 -2.13
CA LEU A 351 8.01 -16.39 -1.71
C LEU A 351 8.53 -17.58 -0.90
N PRO A 352 9.56 -18.31 -1.35
CA PRO A 352 9.93 -19.59 -0.75
C PRO A 352 10.81 -19.46 0.49
N GLY A 353 11.43 -18.31 0.72
CA GLY A 353 12.39 -18.08 1.79
C GLY A 353 11.73 -17.93 3.17
N PRO A 354 12.49 -18.20 4.27
CA PRO A 354 11.99 -17.96 5.61
C PRO A 354 11.78 -16.48 5.91
N GLY A 355 10.94 -16.18 6.90
CA GLY A 355 10.58 -14.81 7.25
C GLY A 355 9.70 -14.18 6.17
N LEU A 356 10.02 -12.96 5.76
CA LEU A 356 9.31 -12.26 4.67
C LEU A 356 9.58 -12.88 3.29
N GLY A 357 10.52 -13.84 3.20
CA GLY A 357 10.83 -14.52 1.95
C GLY A 357 11.75 -13.75 1.01
N ILE A 358 12.35 -12.68 1.49
CA ILE A 358 13.33 -11.83 0.79
C ILE A 358 14.63 -11.73 1.57
N GLU A 359 15.72 -11.42 0.88
CA GLU A 359 17.01 -11.11 1.48
C GLU A 359 17.43 -9.69 1.09
N ILE A 360 17.63 -8.85 2.11
CA ILE A 360 18.04 -7.44 1.92
C ILE A 360 19.54 -7.36 1.72
N ASP A 361 20.00 -6.64 0.68
CA ASP A 361 21.40 -6.25 0.52
C ASP A 361 21.74 -5.14 1.53
N GLU A 362 22.25 -5.56 2.70
CA GLU A 362 22.65 -4.63 3.77
C GLU A 362 23.69 -3.61 3.31
N GLN A 363 24.53 -3.97 2.33
CA GLN A 363 25.55 -3.05 1.81
C GLN A 363 24.91 -1.99 0.89
N ALA A 364 23.94 -2.37 0.07
CA ALA A 364 23.18 -1.42 -0.75
C ALA A 364 22.40 -0.44 0.15
N VAL A 365 21.75 -0.95 1.20
CA VAL A 365 21.05 -0.12 2.20
C VAL A 365 22.00 0.85 2.89
N ALA A 366 23.18 0.37 3.36
CA ALA A 366 24.15 1.21 4.03
C ALA A 366 24.69 2.32 3.11
N ARG A 367 25.03 1.99 1.84
CA ARG A 367 25.47 2.98 0.86
C ARG A 367 24.39 4.04 0.57
N ALA A 368 23.13 3.62 0.43
CA ALA A 368 22.02 4.54 0.19
C ALA A 368 21.77 5.48 1.39
N ALA A 369 21.93 4.97 2.61
CA ALA A 369 21.73 5.73 3.83
C ALA A 369 22.82 6.78 4.11
N GLU A 370 24.03 6.63 3.56
CA GLU A 370 25.10 7.65 3.63
C GLU A 370 24.68 8.98 3.02
N HIS A 371 23.77 8.93 2.03
CA HIS A 371 23.22 10.09 1.34
C HIS A 371 21.74 10.26 1.69
N SER A 372 21.44 10.27 3.00
CA SER A 372 20.06 10.26 3.48
C SER A 372 19.20 11.29 2.74
N HIS A 373 18.19 10.79 2.05
CA HIS A 373 17.27 11.60 1.28
C HIS A 373 16.08 12.02 2.16
N SER A 374 15.70 13.28 2.06
CA SER A 374 14.48 13.80 2.67
C SER A 374 13.51 14.16 1.56
N TRP A 375 12.66 13.22 1.20
CA TRP A 375 11.58 13.50 0.28
C TRP A 375 10.62 14.51 0.91
N LYS A 376 10.19 15.50 0.11
CA LYS A 376 9.23 16.52 0.53
C LYS A 376 8.05 16.49 -0.40
N PHE A 377 6.88 16.37 0.18
CA PHE A 377 5.64 16.57 -0.54
C PHE A 377 5.62 17.95 -1.16
N ARG A 378 5.33 18.02 -2.48
CA ARG A 378 5.15 19.30 -3.19
C ARG A 378 3.66 19.59 -3.26
N PRO A 379 3.17 20.65 -2.59
CA PRO A 379 1.75 21.00 -2.63
C PRO A 379 1.31 21.39 -4.04
N TRP A 380 0.09 21.04 -4.38
CA TRP A 380 -0.56 21.49 -5.60
C TRP A 380 -1.44 22.70 -5.33
N PHE A 381 -1.56 23.55 -6.35
CA PHE A 381 -2.37 24.72 -6.28
C PHE A 381 -3.30 24.78 -7.49
N HIS A 382 -4.51 25.24 -7.28
CA HIS A 382 -5.41 25.66 -8.34
C HIS A 382 -4.89 26.92 -9.03
N GLU A 383 -5.45 27.25 -10.22
CA GLU A 383 -5.08 28.46 -10.96
C GLU A 383 -5.28 29.75 -10.14
N ASP A 384 -6.21 29.74 -9.20
CA ASP A 384 -6.48 30.88 -8.29
C ASP A 384 -5.52 30.96 -7.09
N GLY A 385 -4.55 30.04 -7.00
CA GLY A 385 -3.58 29.97 -5.90
C GLY A 385 -4.09 29.27 -4.65
N SER A 386 -5.31 28.75 -4.62
CA SER A 386 -5.81 27.93 -3.53
C SER A 386 -5.18 26.54 -3.55
N TYR A 387 -5.11 25.89 -2.38
CA TYR A 387 -4.53 24.55 -2.25
C TYR A 387 -5.44 23.50 -2.92
N ALA A 388 -4.86 22.74 -3.84
CA ALA A 388 -5.63 21.83 -4.69
C ALA A 388 -5.70 20.39 -4.17
N GLU A 389 -4.78 20.00 -3.31
CA GLU A 389 -4.77 18.66 -2.73
C GLU A 389 -5.51 18.66 -1.38
N ARG A 390 -6.30 17.65 -1.16
CA ARG A 390 -7.11 17.51 0.05
C ARG A 390 -6.59 16.38 0.93
#